data_7a030aa5ca23e43b27482dfbf1a4c440
#
_entry.id   7a030aa5ca23e43b27482dfbf1a4c440
#
_cell.length_a   1.000
_cell.length_b   1.000
_cell.length_c   1.000
_cell.angle_alpha   90.00
_cell.angle_beta   90.00
_cell.angle_gamma   90.00
#
_symmetry.space_group_name_H-M   'P 1'
#
loop_
_entity.id
_entity.type
_entity.pdbx_description
1 polymer ?
#
loop_
_entity_poly.entity_id
_entity_poly.type
_entity_poly.pdbx_seq_one_letter_code
_entity_poly.pdbx_strand_id
1 'polypeptide(L)'
;MINKDLKVAVLGAGAMGCLFGGLLSEKGLNVILIDVWKEHVDAINKDGLKMDGHGGNRVIKVKATSDPSSLNKVDAVIVMCKATALEPALNSVKNIIGDKTVFMSFQNGIGHEAIIQSIVGDEKVIGGTTTQASNILGPGHIMNHGSLPSWIGEYEGGI
;
A
#
# COMPACT_ATOMS: atom_id res chain seq x y z
N MET A 1 -9.22 9.99 17.31
CA MET A 1 -9.16 8.51 17.38
C MET A 1 -9.09 7.96 15.96
N ILE A 2 -8.16 7.03 15.68
CA ILE A 2 -8.08 6.36 14.37
C ILE A 2 -9.26 5.39 14.27
N ASN A 3 -10.04 5.47 13.19
CA ASN A 3 -11.09 4.48 12.91
C ASN A 3 -10.42 3.16 12.50
N LYS A 4 -10.44 2.16 13.40
CA LYS A 4 -9.82 0.85 13.18
C LYS A 4 -10.61 -0.07 12.25
N ASP A 5 -11.85 0.29 11.93
CA ASP A 5 -12.70 -0.48 11.01
C ASP A 5 -12.35 -0.23 9.54
N LEU A 6 -11.53 0.80 9.26
CA LEU A 6 -11.07 1.10 7.92
C LEU A 6 -10.31 -0.08 7.31
N LYS A 7 -10.75 -0.49 6.13
CA LYS A 7 -10.10 -1.53 5.31
C LYS A 7 -9.16 -0.86 4.31
N VAL A 8 -7.90 -1.17 4.41
CA VAL A 8 -6.85 -0.58 3.57
C VAL A 8 -6.20 -1.67 2.73
N ALA A 9 -6.19 -1.49 1.42
CA ALA A 9 -5.37 -2.30 0.53
C ALA A 9 -4.09 -1.55 0.17
N VAL A 10 -2.96 -2.23 0.19
CA VAL A 10 -1.69 -1.71 -0.32
C VAL A 10 -1.37 -2.43 -1.62
N LEU A 11 -1.44 -1.72 -2.74
CA LEU A 11 -1.22 -2.23 -4.08
C LEU A 11 0.26 -2.11 -4.46
N GLY A 12 0.95 -3.24 -4.43
CA GLY A 12 2.40 -3.35 -4.50
C GLY A 12 3.02 -3.51 -3.11
N ALA A 13 3.31 -4.75 -2.72
CA ALA A 13 3.94 -5.09 -1.44
C ALA A 13 5.47 -5.17 -1.56
N GLY A 14 6.09 -4.30 -2.35
CA GLY A 14 7.52 -4.09 -2.33
C GLY A 14 8.00 -3.52 -1.00
N ALA A 15 9.25 -3.06 -0.92
CA ALA A 15 9.83 -2.53 0.32
C ALA A 15 8.97 -1.42 0.95
N MET A 16 8.54 -0.44 0.16
CA MET A 16 7.73 0.68 0.65
C MET A 16 6.30 0.28 0.96
N GLY A 17 5.69 -0.58 0.14
CA GLY A 17 4.33 -1.10 0.42
C GLY A 17 4.30 -1.92 1.70
N CYS A 18 5.28 -2.77 1.94
CA CYS A 18 5.44 -3.49 3.19
C CYS A 18 5.69 -2.56 4.38
N LEU A 19 6.50 -1.50 4.19
CA LEU A 19 6.74 -0.52 5.25
C LEU A 19 5.43 0.17 5.67
N PHE A 20 4.71 0.77 4.73
CA PHE A 20 3.46 1.47 5.02
C PHE A 20 2.38 0.53 5.55
N GLY A 21 2.15 -0.59 4.85
CA GLY A 21 1.14 -1.56 5.26
C GLY A 21 1.44 -2.21 6.61
N GLY A 22 2.70 -2.51 6.87
CA GLY A 22 3.14 -3.04 8.17
C GLY A 22 2.91 -2.04 9.30
N LEU A 23 3.36 -0.79 9.15
CA LEU A 23 3.18 0.25 10.17
C LEU A 23 1.69 0.56 10.44
N LEU A 24 0.85 0.57 9.40
CA LEU A 24 -0.59 0.74 9.56
C LEU A 24 -1.23 -0.45 10.29
N SER A 25 -0.80 -1.67 9.97
CA SER A 25 -1.26 -2.88 10.66
C SER A 25 -0.87 -2.89 12.13
N GLU A 26 0.35 -2.45 12.49
CA GLU A 26 0.79 -2.29 13.89
C GLU A 26 -0.07 -1.30 14.68
N LYS A 27 -0.65 -0.30 14.01
CA LYS A 27 -1.60 0.65 14.62
C LYS A 27 -3.01 0.10 14.72
N GLY A 28 -3.23 -1.13 14.26
CA GLY A 28 -4.49 -1.86 14.38
C GLY A 28 -5.49 -1.61 13.26
N LEU A 29 -5.06 -1.06 12.12
CA LEU A 29 -5.91 -0.98 10.93
C LEU A 29 -6.03 -2.36 10.25
N ASN A 30 -7.15 -2.57 9.55
CA ASN A 30 -7.37 -3.77 8.76
C ASN A 30 -6.69 -3.62 7.39
N VAL A 31 -5.46 -4.12 7.29
CA VAL A 31 -4.61 -3.98 6.09
C VAL A 31 -4.50 -5.29 5.34
N ILE A 32 -4.56 -5.22 4.01
CA ILE A 32 -4.20 -6.30 3.09
C ILE A 32 -3.12 -5.82 2.12
N LEU A 33 -2.02 -6.56 2.01
CA LEU A 33 -0.96 -6.33 1.02
C LEU A 33 -1.29 -7.11 -0.25
N ILE A 34 -1.13 -6.47 -1.41
CA ILE A 34 -1.41 -7.11 -2.72
C ILE A 34 -0.13 -7.03 -3.54
N ASP A 35 0.39 -8.18 -3.97
CA ASP A 35 1.57 -8.26 -4.82
C ASP A 35 1.56 -9.51 -5.70
N VAL A 36 2.15 -9.43 -6.87
CA VAL A 36 2.29 -10.56 -7.79
C VAL A 36 3.41 -11.55 -7.40
N TRP A 37 4.32 -11.15 -6.52
CA TRP A 37 5.41 -11.98 -6.04
C TRP A 37 4.93 -13.00 -5.01
N LYS A 38 4.51 -14.14 -5.52
CA LYS A 38 3.86 -15.19 -4.73
C LYS A 38 4.69 -15.68 -3.54
N GLU A 39 5.99 -15.91 -3.72
CA GLU A 39 6.87 -16.34 -2.64
C GLU A 39 6.92 -15.34 -1.48
N HIS A 40 6.92 -14.04 -1.79
CA HIS A 40 6.88 -12.97 -0.81
C HIS A 40 5.54 -12.95 -0.05
N VAL A 41 4.43 -13.09 -0.78
CA VAL A 41 3.08 -13.18 -0.21
C VAL A 41 2.95 -14.39 0.71
N ASP A 42 3.41 -15.55 0.26
CA ASP A 42 3.35 -16.79 1.03
C ASP A 42 4.18 -16.69 2.32
N ALA A 43 5.39 -16.08 2.26
CA ALA A 43 6.24 -15.84 3.43
C ALA A 43 5.57 -14.91 4.45
N ILE A 44 4.95 -13.82 3.99
CA ILE A 44 4.20 -12.89 4.87
C ILE A 44 3.04 -13.62 5.56
N ASN A 45 2.26 -14.39 4.82
CA ASN A 45 1.11 -15.10 5.39
C ASN A 45 1.51 -16.20 6.37
N LYS A 46 2.62 -16.88 6.13
CA LYS A 46 3.11 -17.97 6.96
C LYS A 46 3.77 -17.46 8.25
N ASP A 47 4.70 -16.54 8.11
CA ASP A 47 5.62 -16.15 9.20
C ASP A 47 5.36 -14.72 9.73
N GLY A 48 4.48 -13.96 9.07
CA GLY A 48 4.33 -12.51 9.27
C GLY A 48 5.36 -11.70 8.48
N LEU A 49 5.14 -10.40 8.38
CA LEU A 49 6.08 -9.47 7.78
C LEU A 49 7.21 -9.18 8.77
N LYS A 50 8.43 -9.61 8.45
CA LYS A 50 9.62 -9.29 9.22
C LYS A 50 10.09 -7.88 8.87
N MET A 51 10.25 -7.04 9.87
CA MET A 51 10.72 -5.66 9.71
C MET A 51 11.88 -5.42 10.68
N ASP A 52 13.06 -5.21 10.10
CA ASP A 52 14.26 -4.86 10.85
C ASP A 52 14.53 -3.35 10.81
N GLY A 53 15.46 -2.87 11.61
CA GLY A 53 15.95 -1.50 11.61
C GLY A 53 15.19 -0.58 12.55
N HIS A 54 14.72 0.56 12.06
CA HIS A 54 14.10 1.57 12.92
C HIS A 54 12.87 1.03 13.65
N GLY A 55 12.84 1.24 14.95
CA GLY A 55 11.80 0.72 15.84
C GLY A 55 12.08 -0.70 16.33
N GLY A 56 13.26 -1.28 16.02
CA GLY A 56 13.69 -2.62 16.42
C GLY A 56 13.20 -3.71 15.46
N ASN A 57 13.89 -4.85 15.52
CA ASN A 57 13.53 -6.02 14.71
C ASN A 57 12.26 -6.67 15.27
N ARG A 58 11.28 -6.89 14.41
CA ARG A 58 9.99 -7.43 14.81
C ARG A 58 9.25 -8.12 13.66
N VAL A 59 8.23 -8.85 14.03
CA VAL A 59 7.32 -9.53 13.10
C VAL A 59 5.94 -8.94 13.24
N ILE A 60 5.39 -8.46 12.12
CA ILE A 60 4.09 -7.81 12.05
C ILE A 60 3.08 -8.77 11.43
N LYS A 61 1.95 -8.95 12.12
CA LYS A 61 0.84 -9.72 11.57
C LYS A 61 0.06 -8.86 10.57
N VAL A 62 0.22 -9.14 9.31
CA VAL A 62 -0.52 -8.52 8.21
C VAL A 62 -0.88 -9.59 7.18
N LYS A 63 -2.01 -9.43 6.52
CA LYS A 63 -2.43 -10.34 5.45
C LYS A 63 -1.84 -9.90 4.12
N ALA A 64 -1.55 -10.86 3.25
CA ALA A 64 -1.11 -10.59 1.89
C ALA A 64 -1.82 -11.51 0.89
N THR A 65 -1.99 -11.08 -0.36
CA THR A 65 -2.53 -11.91 -1.43
C THR A 65 -1.87 -11.59 -2.78
N SER A 66 -1.74 -12.61 -3.59
CA SER A 66 -1.38 -12.47 -5.02
C SER A 66 -2.60 -12.56 -5.94
N ASP A 67 -3.77 -12.87 -5.37
CA ASP A 67 -5.05 -12.89 -6.08
C ASP A 67 -6.09 -12.03 -5.34
N PRO A 68 -6.33 -10.79 -5.79
CA PRO A 68 -7.30 -9.91 -5.17
C PRO A 68 -8.75 -10.21 -5.56
N SER A 69 -9.03 -11.19 -6.43
CA SER A 69 -10.37 -11.44 -6.98
C SER A 69 -11.42 -11.78 -5.93
N SER A 70 -11.02 -12.40 -4.84
CA SER A 70 -11.89 -12.79 -3.73
C SER A 70 -12.04 -11.73 -2.63
N LEU A 71 -11.36 -10.61 -2.75
CA LEU A 71 -11.41 -9.54 -1.75
C LEU A 71 -12.72 -8.74 -1.85
N ASN A 72 -13.21 -8.29 -0.69
CA ASN A 72 -14.32 -7.36 -0.59
C ASN A 72 -13.87 -5.92 -0.83
N LYS A 73 -14.85 -5.00 -0.98
CA LYS A 73 -14.61 -3.56 -1.10
C LYS A 73 -13.77 -3.04 0.07
N VAL A 74 -12.87 -2.11 -0.24
CA VAL A 74 -12.01 -1.43 0.73
C VAL A 74 -12.31 0.07 0.79
N ASP A 75 -11.90 0.72 1.87
CA ASP A 75 -12.11 2.15 2.05
C ASP A 75 -10.97 2.97 1.44
N ALA A 76 -9.75 2.42 1.44
CA ALA A 76 -8.58 3.07 0.84
C ALA A 76 -7.68 2.07 0.11
N VAL A 77 -7.05 2.55 -0.97
CA VAL A 77 -5.98 1.85 -1.69
C VAL A 77 -4.74 2.72 -1.69
N ILE A 78 -3.66 2.23 -1.09
CA ILE A 78 -2.34 2.87 -1.14
C ILE A 78 -1.56 2.26 -2.30
N VAL A 79 -1.24 3.08 -3.29
CA VAL A 79 -0.55 2.63 -4.51
C VAL A 79 0.95 2.76 -4.32
N MET A 80 1.63 1.61 -4.30
CA MET A 80 3.08 1.48 -4.07
C MET A 80 3.78 0.60 -5.12
N CYS A 81 3.06 0.14 -6.14
CA CYS A 81 3.65 -0.63 -7.24
C CYS A 81 4.57 0.26 -8.08
N LYS A 82 5.44 -0.36 -8.88
CA LYS A 82 6.28 0.38 -9.84
C LYS A 82 5.40 1.04 -10.92
N ALA A 83 5.81 2.21 -11.41
CA ALA A 83 5.10 2.97 -12.44
C ALA A 83 4.76 2.12 -13.68
N THR A 84 5.69 1.27 -14.10
CA THR A 84 5.53 0.36 -15.26
C THR A 84 4.45 -0.72 -15.05
N ALA A 85 4.05 -0.96 -13.83
CA ALA A 85 3.03 -1.94 -13.47
C ALA A 85 1.70 -1.30 -13.03
N LEU A 86 1.58 0.03 -13.06
CA LEU A 86 0.46 0.77 -12.47
C LEU A 86 -0.89 0.38 -13.08
N GLU A 87 -1.05 0.49 -14.39
CA GLU A 87 -2.32 0.20 -15.07
C GLU A 87 -2.76 -1.27 -14.90
N PRO A 88 -1.92 -2.29 -15.15
CA PRO A 88 -2.31 -3.67 -14.92
C PRO A 88 -2.62 -3.95 -13.44
N ALA A 89 -1.89 -3.35 -12.50
CA ALA A 89 -2.16 -3.49 -11.08
C ALA A 89 -3.53 -2.89 -10.70
N LEU A 90 -3.86 -1.68 -11.14
CA LEU A 90 -5.16 -1.05 -10.90
C LEU A 90 -6.30 -1.87 -11.51
N ASN A 91 -6.12 -2.39 -12.72
CA ASN A 91 -7.12 -3.23 -13.37
C ASN A 91 -7.38 -4.55 -12.60
N SER A 92 -6.35 -5.11 -11.97
CA SER A 92 -6.49 -6.35 -11.18
C SER A 92 -7.30 -6.17 -9.89
N VAL A 93 -7.45 -4.93 -9.41
CA VAL A 93 -8.14 -4.62 -8.14
C VAL A 93 -9.48 -3.90 -8.33
N LYS A 94 -10.04 -3.86 -9.54
CA LYS A 94 -11.33 -3.18 -9.80
C LYS A 94 -12.48 -3.72 -8.94
N ASN A 95 -12.46 -4.99 -8.59
CA ASN A 95 -13.48 -5.63 -7.75
C ASN A 95 -13.52 -5.08 -6.32
N ILE A 96 -12.39 -4.56 -5.79
CA ILE A 96 -12.33 -4.02 -4.43
C ILE A 96 -12.67 -2.53 -4.34
N ILE A 97 -12.89 -1.87 -5.48
CA ILE A 97 -13.24 -0.45 -5.55
C ILE A 97 -14.74 -0.29 -5.26
N GLY A 98 -15.08 0.48 -4.24
CA GLY A 98 -16.42 0.93 -3.92
C GLY A 98 -16.62 2.41 -4.25
N ASP A 99 -17.84 2.91 -4.07
CA ASP A 99 -18.20 4.31 -4.36
C ASP A 99 -17.40 5.32 -3.54
N LYS A 100 -16.98 4.92 -2.33
CA LYS A 100 -16.23 5.75 -1.38
C LYS A 100 -14.76 5.37 -1.25
N THR A 101 -14.26 4.45 -2.07
CA THR A 101 -12.84 4.04 -2.01
C THR A 101 -11.94 5.19 -2.46
N VAL A 102 -11.00 5.58 -1.62
CA VAL A 102 -10.01 6.61 -1.89
C VAL A 102 -8.69 5.97 -2.30
N PHE A 103 -8.02 6.55 -3.27
CA PHE A 103 -6.68 6.14 -3.73
C PHE A 103 -5.64 7.14 -3.27
N MET A 104 -4.51 6.64 -2.77
CA MET A 104 -3.38 7.44 -2.32
C MET A 104 -2.11 6.92 -2.99
N SER A 105 -1.42 7.79 -3.75
CA SER A 105 -0.18 7.43 -4.43
C SER A 105 1.02 8.05 -3.71
N PHE A 106 2.06 7.23 -3.46
CA PHE A 106 3.38 7.66 -2.99
C PHE A 106 4.48 7.22 -3.96
N GLN A 107 4.12 7.00 -5.22
CA GLN A 107 5.07 6.58 -6.25
C GLN A 107 6.02 7.73 -6.60
N ASN A 108 7.28 7.37 -6.90
CA ASN A 108 8.24 8.33 -7.44
C ASN A 108 7.88 8.68 -8.89
N GLY A 109 8.00 9.96 -9.23
CA GLY A 109 7.72 10.47 -10.57
C GLY A 109 6.49 11.38 -10.60
N ILE A 110 6.04 11.74 -11.79
CA ILE A 110 4.95 12.67 -12.04
C ILE A 110 3.94 11.98 -12.95
N GLY A 111 2.64 12.25 -12.75
CA GLY A 111 1.57 11.81 -13.64
C GLY A 111 0.91 10.48 -13.27
N HIS A 112 1.33 9.84 -12.17
CA HIS A 112 0.70 8.61 -11.69
C HIS A 112 -0.73 8.84 -11.23
N GLU A 113 -0.97 9.96 -10.56
CA GLU A 113 -2.28 10.38 -10.10
C GLU A 113 -3.26 10.51 -11.25
N ALA A 114 -2.85 11.11 -12.37
CA ALA A 114 -3.69 11.24 -13.57
C ALA A 114 -4.06 9.87 -14.18
N ILE A 115 -3.13 8.91 -14.16
CA ILE A 115 -3.42 7.54 -14.59
C ILE A 115 -4.43 6.87 -13.64
N ILE A 116 -4.25 7.04 -12.32
CA ILE A 116 -5.19 6.52 -11.33
C ILE A 116 -6.57 7.14 -11.55
N GLN A 117 -6.67 8.47 -11.68
CA GLN A 117 -7.92 9.18 -11.93
C GLN A 117 -8.66 8.67 -13.17
N SER A 118 -7.94 8.45 -14.27
CA SER A 118 -8.54 7.94 -15.49
C SER A 118 -9.23 6.58 -15.34
N ILE A 119 -8.85 5.81 -14.31
CA ILE A 119 -9.37 4.46 -14.06
C ILE A 119 -10.44 4.46 -12.97
N VAL A 120 -10.28 5.29 -11.92
CA VAL A 120 -11.10 5.24 -10.71
C VAL A 120 -12.03 6.45 -10.53
N GLY A 121 -11.82 7.53 -11.28
CA GLY A 121 -12.54 8.80 -11.20
C GLY A 121 -11.81 9.87 -10.39
N ASP A 122 -12.05 11.14 -10.74
CA ASP A 122 -11.26 12.29 -10.29
C ASP A 122 -11.34 12.57 -8.78
N GLU A 123 -12.52 12.45 -8.19
CA GLU A 123 -12.75 12.78 -6.78
C GLU A 123 -12.16 11.79 -5.77
N LYS A 124 -11.45 10.76 -6.24
CA LYS A 124 -11.00 9.63 -5.42
C LYS A 124 -9.50 9.59 -5.18
N VAL A 125 -8.74 10.53 -5.73
CA VAL A 125 -7.28 10.47 -5.72
C VAL A 125 -6.67 11.53 -4.81
N ILE A 126 -5.81 11.06 -3.92
CA ILE A 126 -4.98 11.88 -3.04
C ILE A 126 -3.52 11.69 -3.47
N GLY A 127 -2.83 12.78 -3.73
CA GLY A 127 -1.40 12.78 -3.98
C GLY A 127 -0.61 12.66 -2.69
N GLY A 128 0.51 11.98 -2.73
CA GLY A 128 1.40 11.85 -1.59
C GLY A 128 2.86 11.87 -1.98
N THR A 129 3.68 12.37 -1.07
CA THR A 129 5.14 12.25 -1.16
C THR A 129 5.70 11.77 0.16
N THR A 130 6.78 11.01 0.11
CA THR A 130 7.41 10.45 1.31
C THR A 130 8.91 10.54 1.24
N THR A 131 9.53 10.81 2.38
CA THR A 131 10.97 10.68 2.59
C THR A 131 11.35 9.40 3.34
N GLN A 132 10.37 8.52 3.60
CA GLN A 132 10.61 7.19 4.14
C GLN A 132 11.47 6.36 3.20
N ALA A 133 12.27 5.48 3.76
CA ALA A 133 13.12 4.56 3.01
C ALA A 133 13.06 3.14 3.57
N SER A 134 12.98 2.19 2.66
CA SER A 134 12.99 0.76 2.98
C SER A 134 13.61 -0.04 1.84
N ASN A 135 14.17 -1.19 2.13
CA ASN A 135 14.59 -2.17 1.12
C ASN A 135 14.16 -3.59 1.49
N ILE A 136 14.02 -4.44 0.49
CA ILE A 136 13.74 -5.87 0.66
C ILE A 136 15.04 -6.56 1.10
N LEU A 137 14.95 -7.39 2.15
CA LEU A 137 16.03 -8.29 2.59
C LEU A 137 15.81 -9.71 2.08
N GLY A 138 14.58 -10.08 1.78
CA GLY A 138 14.17 -11.37 1.27
C GLY A 138 12.65 -11.49 1.25
N PRO A 139 12.09 -12.65 0.84
CA PRO A 139 10.66 -12.89 0.90
C PRO A 139 10.09 -12.66 2.31
N GLY A 140 9.07 -11.79 2.42
CA GLY A 140 8.45 -11.44 3.70
C GLY A 140 9.34 -10.67 4.67
N HIS A 141 10.46 -10.09 4.22
CA HIS A 141 11.44 -9.43 5.09
C HIS A 141 11.93 -8.10 4.50
N ILE A 142 11.82 -7.03 5.27
CA ILE A 142 12.24 -5.68 4.89
C ILE A 142 13.13 -5.03 5.96
N MET A 143 13.90 -4.03 5.54
CA MET A 143 14.63 -3.11 6.40
C MET A 143 13.95 -1.74 6.40
N ASN A 144 13.58 -1.22 7.56
CA ASN A 144 13.12 0.16 7.74
C ASN A 144 14.30 1.05 8.10
N HIS A 145 14.62 2.05 7.26
CA HIS A 145 15.76 2.93 7.44
C HIS A 145 15.51 4.15 8.32
N GLY A 146 14.27 4.38 8.77
CA GLY A 146 13.98 5.49 9.66
C GLY A 146 12.50 5.86 9.69
N SER A 147 12.16 6.81 10.56
CA SER A 147 10.84 7.41 10.65
C SER A 147 10.92 8.85 10.16
N LEU A 148 10.70 9.04 8.88
CA LEU A 148 10.72 10.33 8.21
C LEU A 148 9.30 10.75 7.82
N PRO A 149 9.03 12.05 7.62
CA PRO A 149 7.69 12.52 7.32
C PRO A 149 7.21 12.07 5.93
N SER A 150 5.90 11.97 5.81
CA SER A 150 5.18 11.85 4.54
C SER A 150 4.13 12.94 4.49
N TRP A 151 3.87 13.47 3.31
CA TRP A 151 2.86 14.51 3.09
C TRP A 151 1.81 13.98 2.14
N ILE A 152 0.57 14.33 2.40
CA ILE A 152 -0.57 14.01 1.54
C ILE A 152 -1.36 15.28 1.28
N GLY A 153 -1.98 15.36 0.13
CA GLY A 153 -2.84 16.46 -0.27
C GLY A 153 -3.77 16.06 -1.39
N GLU A 154 -4.82 16.82 -1.58
CA GLU A 154 -5.69 16.63 -2.74
C GLU A 154 -4.88 16.76 -4.03
N TYR A 155 -5.18 15.91 -4.99
CA TYR A 155 -4.65 16.01 -6.33
C TYR A 155 -5.67 16.78 -7.17
N GLU A 156 -5.28 17.92 -7.72
CA GLU A 156 -6.08 18.92 -8.40
C GLU A 156 -7.01 19.78 -7.49
N GLY A 157 -6.56 21.00 -7.28
CA GLY A 157 -7.41 22.17 -7.02
C GLY A 157 -7.93 22.36 -5.62
N GLY A 158 -7.53 21.56 -4.72
CA GLY A 158 -7.81 21.79 -3.32
C GLY A 158 -6.76 22.71 -2.68
N ILE A 159 -6.76 23.98 -2.94
CA ILE A 159 -6.16 25.01 -2.08
C ILE A 159 -7.11 26.18 -2.04
#